data_dd24466ec7916e206fe3312adc3db9f1
#
_entry.id   dd24466ec7916e206fe3312adc3db9f1
#
_cell.length_a   1.000
_cell.length_b   1.000
_cell.length_c   1.000
_cell.angle_alpha   90.00
_cell.angle_beta   90.00
_cell.angle_gamma   90.00
#
_symmetry.space_group_name_H-M   'P 1'
#
loop_
_entity.id
_entity.type
_entity.pdbx_description
1 polymer ?
#
loop_
_entity_poly.entity_id
_entity_poly.type
_entity_poly.pdbx_seq_one_letter_code
_entity_poly.pdbx_strand_id
1 'polypeptide(L)'
;MKNLRITLLAIAALLLVLPAGAQNRGKTWYVSQATGSNRNDGSKDNPVKNIQKAIDMAAAGDVINVAEGNYYGLLNSGNIKINKGVSIIGGWSTDFSERDVLGHRTYIQPTATSNGSAQGQGTIQINVMQTGTLVELDGLIMDRGNSIAYNPRGEGKPEGVETAMMQPIGSSGVGAPGVPEAQVYTTETAIVYINTGSKCDVTIRNCAFLNGPNFGLLGSTFATKIIVDNCIFVNIRMAAVELRGASAAMNSKTYFTNNTVLFTWSRLKDLSDMGYGYRYLPKMDSYLDHNIIGCSVFAGLDRTHVDSPASKEAERVTTCEHTLFFLNRQADLTLPGGGMFLRVNVNDFDDVEQLAEVDGNKEATDPAIFQGKINQAYLKGFLGATYSEKLTYDPNSSNNTFRQAMGMNMTGTMQSKVTMFANHYPVEDALKLFGAVPGYGAQLPK
;
A
#
# COMPACT_ATOMS: atom_id res chain seq x y z
N MET A 1 35.88 -21.55 7.33
CA MET A 1 34.38 -21.66 7.39
C MET A 1 33.67 -20.64 6.54
N LYS A 2 34.33 -20.00 5.55
CA LYS A 2 33.75 -19.01 4.63
C LYS A 2 33.25 -19.61 3.29
N ASN A 3 33.53 -20.85 2.97
CA ASN A 3 33.29 -21.39 1.62
C ASN A 3 32.07 -22.30 1.50
N LEU A 4 31.24 -22.43 2.55
CA LEU A 4 30.02 -23.27 2.49
C LEU A 4 28.71 -22.43 2.32
N ARG A 5 28.84 -21.10 2.33
CA ARG A 5 27.67 -20.19 2.22
C ARG A 5 27.28 -19.84 0.77
N ILE A 6 28.21 -19.99 -0.20
CA ILE A 6 28.01 -19.56 -1.59
C ILE A 6 27.12 -20.51 -2.41
N THR A 7 26.96 -21.75 -2.00
CA THR A 7 26.23 -22.76 -2.80
C THR A 7 24.71 -22.80 -2.49
N LEU A 8 24.26 -22.19 -1.41
CA LEU A 8 22.83 -22.14 -1.05
C LEU A 8 22.09 -20.93 -1.62
N LEU A 9 22.81 -19.84 -1.90
CA LEU A 9 22.21 -18.62 -2.48
C LEU A 9 21.81 -18.76 -3.95
N ALA A 10 22.48 -19.57 -4.74
CA ALA A 10 22.14 -19.80 -6.14
C ALA A 10 20.84 -20.61 -6.33
N ILE A 11 20.33 -21.25 -5.28
CA ILE A 11 19.11 -22.06 -5.34
C ILE A 11 17.87 -21.25 -4.97
N ALA A 12 18.01 -20.20 -4.16
CA ALA A 12 16.88 -19.36 -3.75
C ALA A 12 16.41 -18.42 -4.88
N ALA A 13 17.33 -17.90 -5.69
CA ALA A 13 17.00 -17.02 -6.82
C ALA A 13 16.32 -17.77 -7.99
N LEU A 14 16.51 -19.09 -8.08
CA LEU A 14 15.92 -19.91 -9.17
C LEU A 14 14.51 -20.41 -8.84
N LEU A 15 14.04 -20.25 -7.60
CA LEU A 15 12.69 -20.70 -7.18
C LEU A 15 11.59 -19.64 -7.33
N LEU A 16 11.94 -18.40 -7.67
CA LEU A 16 10.96 -17.33 -7.88
C LEU A 16 10.41 -17.24 -9.31
N VAL A 17 10.93 -18.04 -10.24
CA VAL A 17 10.42 -18.13 -11.63
C VAL A 17 9.81 -19.49 -11.88
N LEU A 18 9.18 -20.10 -10.90
CA LEU A 18 8.22 -21.14 -11.21
C LEU A 18 6.94 -20.46 -11.70
N PRO A 19 6.48 -20.74 -12.94
CA PRO A 19 5.12 -20.39 -13.30
C PRO A 19 4.25 -20.98 -12.20
N ALA A 20 3.36 -20.15 -11.63
CA ALA A 20 2.36 -20.63 -10.68
C ALA A 20 1.81 -21.93 -11.26
N GLY A 21 2.14 -23.04 -10.60
CA GLY A 21 1.80 -24.37 -11.10
C GLY A 21 0.35 -24.32 -11.53
N ALA A 22 0.03 -24.93 -12.65
CA ALA A 22 -1.32 -25.03 -13.17
C ALA A 22 -2.20 -25.69 -12.09
N GLN A 23 -2.60 -24.91 -11.09
CA GLN A 23 -3.78 -25.25 -10.32
C GLN A 23 -4.89 -25.34 -11.37
N ASN A 24 -5.65 -26.42 -11.33
CA ASN A 24 -6.86 -26.55 -12.12
C ASN A 24 -7.66 -25.26 -11.92
N ARG A 25 -7.47 -24.28 -12.82
CA ARG A 25 -8.24 -23.04 -12.78
C ARG A 25 -9.69 -23.46 -13.02
N GLY A 26 -10.55 -23.07 -12.11
CA GLY A 26 -11.96 -23.28 -12.23
C GLY A 26 -12.56 -22.52 -13.42
N LYS A 27 -13.84 -22.30 -13.38
CA LYS A 27 -14.56 -21.54 -14.41
C LYS A 27 -14.04 -20.08 -14.48
N THR A 28 -14.02 -19.53 -15.67
CA THR A 28 -13.77 -18.09 -15.89
C THR A 28 -15.08 -17.33 -15.98
N TRP A 29 -15.19 -16.28 -15.21
CA TRP A 29 -16.29 -15.32 -15.19
C TRP A 29 -15.83 -14.00 -15.80
N TYR A 30 -16.74 -13.27 -16.43
CA TYR A 30 -16.43 -12.02 -17.10
C TYR A 30 -17.30 -10.89 -16.55
N VAL A 31 -16.63 -9.76 -16.27
CA VAL A 31 -17.26 -8.58 -15.69
C VAL A 31 -16.95 -7.37 -16.56
N SER A 32 -17.98 -6.71 -17.05
CA SER A 32 -17.84 -5.46 -17.80
C SER A 32 -18.87 -4.44 -17.32
N GLN A 33 -18.40 -3.30 -16.85
CA GLN A 33 -19.28 -2.21 -16.43
C GLN A 33 -20.01 -1.60 -17.64
N ALA A 34 -19.37 -1.58 -18.81
CA ALA A 34 -19.91 -0.98 -20.03
C ALA A 34 -20.96 -1.85 -20.72
N THR A 35 -20.68 -3.16 -20.86
CA THR A 35 -21.55 -4.07 -21.66
C THR A 35 -22.29 -5.09 -20.81
N GLY A 36 -21.95 -5.21 -19.53
CA GLY A 36 -22.49 -6.24 -18.65
C GLY A 36 -23.86 -5.90 -18.04
N SER A 37 -24.53 -6.95 -17.60
CA SER A 37 -25.76 -6.86 -16.80
C SER A 37 -25.73 -7.89 -15.67
N ASN A 38 -26.16 -7.53 -14.46
CA ASN A 38 -26.22 -8.48 -13.34
C ASN A 38 -27.27 -9.58 -13.51
N ARG A 39 -28.03 -9.56 -14.60
CA ARG A 39 -28.96 -10.65 -15.01
C ARG A 39 -28.28 -11.67 -15.91
N ASN A 40 -27.09 -11.37 -16.44
CA ASN A 40 -26.34 -12.22 -17.33
C ASN A 40 -25.71 -13.41 -16.59
N ASP A 41 -25.28 -14.41 -17.34
CA ASP A 41 -24.70 -15.65 -16.82
C ASP A 41 -23.19 -15.56 -16.52
N GLY A 42 -22.56 -14.41 -16.84
CA GLY A 42 -21.14 -14.17 -16.60
C GLY A 42 -20.20 -14.85 -17.58
N SER A 43 -20.70 -15.35 -18.71
CA SER A 43 -19.87 -15.79 -19.83
C SER A 43 -19.22 -14.60 -20.54
N LYS A 44 -18.26 -14.86 -21.44
CA LYS A 44 -17.56 -13.80 -22.20
C LYS A 44 -18.53 -12.97 -23.03
N ASP A 45 -19.51 -13.64 -23.65
CA ASP A 45 -20.51 -13.00 -24.51
C ASP A 45 -21.61 -12.31 -23.70
N ASN A 46 -21.82 -12.72 -22.45
CA ASN A 46 -22.85 -12.18 -21.55
C ASN A 46 -22.25 -11.87 -20.17
N PRO A 47 -21.35 -10.88 -20.07
CA PRO A 47 -20.67 -10.56 -18.82
C PRO A 47 -21.65 -10.00 -17.78
N VAL A 48 -21.35 -10.20 -16.50
CA VAL A 48 -22.04 -9.49 -15.43
C VAL A 48 -21.52 -8.06 -15.31
N LYS A 49 -22.29 -7.18 -14.69
CA LYS A 49 -21.93 -5.77 -14.57
C LYS A 49 -20.99 -5.47 -13.38
N ASN A 50 -21.16 -6.18 -12.28
CA ASN A 50 -20.48 -5.87 -11.02
C ASN A 50 -19.53 -7.00 -10.58
N ILE A 51 -18.35 -6.66 -10.09
CA ILE A 51 -17.37 -7.61 -9.58
C ILE A 51 -17.97 -8.43 -8.43
N GLN A 52 -18.70 -7.82 -7.49
CA GLN A 52 -19.32 -8.54 -6.39
C GLN A 52 -20.30 -9.62 -6.89
N LYS A 53 -21.07 -9.33 -7.94
CA LYS A 53 -21.96 -10.32 -8.54
C LYS A 53 -21.22 -11.53 -9.09
N ALA A 54 -20.08 -11.32 -9.75
CA ALA A 54 -19.23 -12.41 -10.22
C ALA A 54 -18.65 -13.22 -9.05
N ILE A 55 -18.18 -12.56 -7.98
CA ILE A 55 -17.70 -13.24 -6.78
C ILE A 55 -18.80 -14.12 -6.17
N ASP A 56 -20.03 -13.61 -6.07
CA ASP A 56 -21.15 -14.34 -5.50
C ASP A 56 -21.49 -15.60 -6.30
N MET A 57 -21.35 -15.53 -7.63
CA MET A 57 -21.61 -16.65 -8.55
C MET A 57 -20.45 -17.65 -8.62
N ALA A 58 -19.22 -17.20 -8.37
CA ALA A 58 -18.01 -18.01 -8.50
C ALA A 58 -17.90 -19.07 -7.41
N ALA A 59 -17.23 -20.16 -7.73
CA ALA A 59 -16.71 -21.15 -6.79
C ALA A 59 -15.26 -20.84 -6.41
N ALA A 60 -14.76 -21.49 -5.36
CA ALA A 60 -13.34 -21.40 -5.02
C ALA A 60 -12.49 -21.99 -6.17
N GLY A 61 -11.42 -21.29 -6.54
CA GLY A 61 -10.56 -21.63 -7.67
C GLY A 61 -10.95 -20.95 -8.99
N ASP A 62 -12.11 -20.29 -9.05
CA ASP A 62 -12.55 -19.59 -10.26
C ASP A 62 -11.76 -18.29 -10.51
N VAL A 63 -11.75 -17.90 -11.77
CA VAL A 63 -11.12 -16.65 -12.26
C VAL A 63 -12.19 -15.66 -12.67
N ILE A 64 -12.03 -14.41 -12.30
CA ILE A 64 -12.93 -13.31 -12.64
C ILE A 64 -12.12 -12.29 -13.46
N ASN A 65 -12.33 -12.27 -14.77
CA ASN A 65 -11.73 -11.31 -15.67
C ASN A 65 -12.59 -10.04 -15.65
N VAL A 66 -11.95 -8.90 -15.40
CA VAL A 66 -12.61 -7.60 -15.26
C VAL A 66 -12.14 -6.66 -16.35
N ALA A 67 -13.06 -6.22 -17.20
CA ALA A 67 -12.78 -5.26 -18.25
C ALA A 67 -12.48 -3.87 -17.70
N GLU A 68 -11.89 -3.03 -18.50
CA GLU A 68 -11.70 -1.61 -18.21
C GLU A 68 -13.00 -0.95 -17.74
N GLY A 69 -12.86 0.04 -16.86
CA GLY A 69 -14.02 0.80 -16.35
C GLY A 69 -13.92 1.15 -14.87
N ASN A 70 -14.91 1.87 -14.37
CA ASN A 70 -15.01 2.30 -12.98
C ASN A 70 -15.97 1.40 -12.20
N TYR A 71 -15.44 0.65 -11.24
CA TYR A 71 -16.22 -0.24 -10.40
C TYR A 71 -16.37 0.34 -9.01
N TYR A 72 -17.59 0.67 -8.63
CA TYR A 72 -17.91 1.40 -7.41
C TYR A 72 -18.18 0.49 -6.20
N GLY A 73 -18.20 -0.82 -6.41
CA GLY A 73 -18.41 -1.81 -5.35
C GLY A 73 -19.83 -1.79 -4.76
N LEU A 74 -19.95 -2.32 -3.56
CA LEU A 74 -21.22 -2.35 -2.84
C LEU A 74 -21.67 -0.93 -2.47
N LEU A 75 -22.94 -0.62 -2.72
CA LEU A 75 -23.55 0.67 -2.37
C LEU A 75 -22.75 1.89 -2.90
N ASN A 76 -22.05 1.73 -4.01
CA ASN A 76 -21.20 2.75 -4.61
C ASN A 76 -20.05 3.25 -3.69
N SER A 77 -19.68 2.45 -2.73
CA SER A 77 -18.63 2.80 -1.75
C SER A 77 -17.23 2.32 -2.13
N GLY A 78 -17.09 1.63 -3.27
CA GLY A 78 -15.86 0.95 -3.65
C GLY A 78 -15.62 -0.37 -2.92
N ASN A 79 -16.54 -0.79 -2.05
CA ASN A 79 -16.36 -1.97 -1.22
C ASN A 79 -16.64 -3.28 -1.96
N ILE A 80 -15.67 -4.18 -1.95
CA ILE A 80 -15.76 -5.52 -2.53
C ILE A 80 -15.41 -6.53 -1.43
N LYS A 81 -16.25 -7.55 -1.25
CA LYS A 81 -16.06 -8.60 -0.23
C LYS A 81 -15.70 -9.92 -0.89
N ILE A 82 -14.53 -10.44 -0.57
CA ILE A 82 -14.01 -11.71 -1.03
C ILE A 82 -14.03 -12.68 0.15
N ASN A 83 -14.89 -13.69 0.08
CA ASN A 83 -15.08 -14.68 1.13
C ASN A 83 -14.70 -16.12 0.71
N LYS A 84 -14.08 -16.25 -0.44
CA LYS A 84 -13.62 -17.53 -1.02
C LYS A 84 -12.36 -17.30 -1.86
N GLY A 85 -11.59 -18.33 -2.10
CA GLY A 85 -10.39 -18.24 -2.94
C GLY A 85 -10.78 -18.06 -4.41
N VAL A 86 -10.59 -16.87 -4.95
CA VAL A 86 -10.81 -16.51 -6.36
C VAL A 86 -9.72 -15.59 -6.85
N SER A 87 -9.46 -15.62 -8.17
CA SER A 87 -8.56 -14.67 -8.83
C SER A 87 -9.39 -13.57 -9.48
N ILE A 88 -9.08 -12.30 -9.20
CA ILE A 88 -9.70 -11.11 -9.82
C ILE A 88 -8.63 -10.43 -10.68
N ILE A 89 -8.81 -10.50 -11.99
CA ILE A 89 -7.81 -10.09 -12.98
C ILE A 89 -8.36 -8.92 -13.79
N GLY A 90 -7.84 -7.73 -13.54
CA GLY A 90 -8.15 -6.50 -14.28
C GLY A 90 -7.25 -6.29 -15.50
N GLY A 91 -7.44 -5.15 -16.17
CA GLY A 91 -6.65 -4.76 -17.33
C GLY A 91 -7.14 -5.36 -18.65
N TRP A 92 -8.36 -5.86 -18.71
CA TRP A 92 -8.93 -6.40 -19.92
C TRP A 92 -9.65 -5.32 -20.76
N SER A 93 -9.51 -5.40 -22.08
CA SER A 93 -10.36 -4.64 -23.01
C SER A 93 -11.84 -4.95 -22.79
N THR A 94 -12.73 -4.07 -23.24
CA THR A 94 -14.19 -4.21 -23.06
C THR A 94 -14.74 -5.53 -23.62
N ASP A 95 -14.12 -6.07 -24.68
CA ASP A 95 -14.48 -7.34 -25.34
C ASP A 95 -13.64 -8.53 -24.87
N PHE A 96 -12.73 -8.32 -23.92
CA PHE A 96 -11.80 -9.34 -23.39
C PHE A 96 -10.89 -9.98 -24.45
N SER A 97 -10.56 -9.24 -25.52
CA SER A 97 -9.66 -9.75 -26.57
C SER A 97 -8.19 -9.58 -26.20
N GLU A 98 -7.86 -8.58 -25.40
CA GLU A 98 -6.50 -8.29 -24.97
C GLU A 98 -6.46 -7.83 -23.51
N ARG A 99 -5.27 -7.95 -22.92
CA ARG A 99 -5.01 -7.49 -21.57
C ARG A 99 -3.82 -6.54 -21.56
N ASP A 100 -4.06 -5.32 -21.11
CA ASP A 100 -3.04 -4.30 -20.82
C ASP A 100 -3.46 -3.53 -19.57
N VAL A 101 -2.75 -3.71 -18.47
CA VAL A 101 -3.10 -3.12 -17.17
C VAL A 101 -3.11 -1.59 -17.22
N LEU A 102 -2.24 -0.99 -18.03
CA LEU A 102 -2.13 0.47 -18.13
C LEU A 102 -2.96 1.04 -19.26
N GLY A 103 -3.25 0.27 -20.31
CA GLY A 103 -4.11 0.63 -21.43
C GLY A 103 -5.58 0.44 -21.13
N HIS A 104 -5.96 -0.71 -20.55
CA HIS A 104 -7.34 -1.09 -20.21
C HIS A 104 -7.58 -1.04 -18.70
N ARG A 105 -7.67 0.15 -18.14
CA ARG A 105 -7.63 0.40 -16.71
C ARG A 105 -8.88 -0.06 -15.97
N THR A 106 -8.71 -0.90 -14.97
CA THR A 106 -9.76 -1.36 -14.08
C THR A 106 -9.70 -0.61 -12.75
N TYR A 107 -10.58 0.37 -12.57
CA TYR A 107 -10.62 1.20 -11.36
C TYR A 107 -11.60 0.64 -10.34
N ILE A 108 -11.12 0.51 -9.09
CA ILE A 108 -11.94 0.24 -7.91
C ILE A 108 -11.93 1.50 -7.06
N GLN A 109 -13.04 2.23 -7.03
CA GLN A 109 -13.11 3.53 -6.34
C GLN A 109 -14.53 3.85 -5.88
N PRO A 110 -14.71 4.65 -4.81
CA PRO A 110 -16.02 5.15 -4.43
C PRO A 110 -16.52 6.21 -5.41
N THR A 111 -17.82 6.41 -5.47
CA THR A 111 -18.37 7.60 -6.13
C THR A 111 -18.19 8.84 -5.27
N ALA A 112 -18.22 10.03 -5.87
CA ALA A 112 -18.20 11.29 -5.14
C ALA A 112 -19.40 11.45 -4.17
N THR A 113 -20.49 10.75 -4.41
CA THR A 113 -21.68 10.72 -3.55
C THR A 113 -21.57 9.68 -2.42
N SER A 114 -20.56 8.84 -2.43
CA SER A 114 -20.32 7.90 -1.35
C SER A 114 -19.93 8.66 -0.09
N ASN A 115 -20.77 8.60 0.93
CA ASN A 115 -20.47 9.18 2.24
C ASN A 115 -19.61 8.28 3.11
N GLY A 116 -18.97 7.29 2.52
CA GLY A 116 -18.10 6.37 3.24
C GLY A 116 -18.83 5.42 4.19
N SER A 117 -20.14 5.30 4.08
CA SER A 117 -20.91 4.35 4.88
C SER A 117 -20.63 2.89 4.53
N ALA A 118 -19.60 2.63 3.72
CA ALA A 118 -19.09 1.31 3.49
C ALA A 118 -18.77 0.64 4.80
N GLN A 119 -19.54 -0.33 5.12
CA GLN A 119 -19.36 -1.09 6.34
C GLN A 119 -18.26 -2.10 6.13
N GLY A 120 -17.16 -1.89 6.81
CA GLY A 120 -16.07 -2.81 6.78
C GLY A 120 -14.70 -2.16 6.96
N GLN A 121 -13.66 -2.95 6.83
CA GLN A 121 -12.30 -2.53 7.13
C GLN A 121 -11.46 -2.20 5.91
N GLY A 122 -12.02 -2.28 4.70
CA GLY A 122 -11.28 -1.99 3.47
C GLY A 122 -12.18 -1.76 2.26
N THR A 123 -11.62 -1.12 1.24
CA THR A 123 -12.26 -1.02 -0.09
C THR A 123 -12.41 -2.40 -0.71
N ILE A 124 -11.36 -3.22 -0.64
CA ILE A 124 -11.43 -4.67 -0.87
C ILE A 124 -11.20 -5.36 0.47
N GLN A 125 -12.11 -6.26 0.83
CA GLN A 125 -12.04 -7.05 2.05
C GLN A 125 -11.87 -8.51 1.69
N ILE A 126 -10.71 -9.07 2.01
CA ILE A 126 -10.42 -10.50 1.86
C ILE A 126 -10.67 -11.15 3.22
N ASN A 127 -11.78 -11.85 3.32
CA ASN A 127 -12.21 -12.59 4.51
C ASN A 127 -12.36 -14.07 4.17
N VAL A 128 -11.25 -14.80 4.04
CA VAL A 128 -11.26 -16.19 3.57
C VAL A 128 -10.72 -17.11 4.65
N MET A 129 -11.57 -18.00 5.14
CA MET A 129 -11.24 -18.93 6.24
C MET A 129 -10.98 -20.37 5.75
N GLN A 130 -11.27 -20.66 4.50
CA GLN A 130 -11.09 -22.01 3.94
C GLN A 130 -9.61 -22.31 3.72
N THR A 131 -9.08 -23.29 4.42
CA THR A 131 -7.68 -23.74 4.33
C THR A 131 -7.32 -24.21 2.92
N GLY A 132 -6.12 -23.86 2.47
CA GLY A 132 -5.57 -24.32 1.19
C GLY A 132 -6.13 -23.57 -0.02
N THR A 133 -6.71 -22.40 0.16
CA THR A 133 -7.22 -21.55 -0.92
C THR A 133 -6.22 -20.47 -1.31
N LEU A 134 -6.40 -19.92 -2.49
CA LEU A 134 -5.65 -18.77 -3.01
C LEU A 134 -6.63 -17.65 -3.38
N VAL A 135 -6.33 -16.44 -2.94
CA VAL A 135 -6.92 -15.21 -3.47
C VAL A 135 -5.88 -14.48 -4.29
N GLU A 136 -6.23 -14.08 -5.48
CA GLU A 136 -5.36 -13.29 -6.35
C GLU A 136 -6.04 -11.99 -6.77
N LEU A 137 -5.30 -10.88 -6.67
CA LEU A 137 -5.66 -9.59 -7.23
C LEU A 137 -4.57 -9.19 -8.22
N ASP A 138 -4.91 -8.94 -9.46
CA ASP A 138 -3.94 -8.57 -10.50
C ASP A 138 -4.50 -7.45 -11.40
N GLY A 139 -3.71 -6.38 -11.59
CA GLY A 139 -4.02 -5.33 -12.53
C GLY A 139 -5.19 -4.43 -12.11
N LEU A 140 -5.35 -4.16 -10.82
CA LEU A 140 -6.41 -3.31 -10.28
C LEU A 140 -5.84 -1.96 -9.83
N ILE A 141 -6.55 -0.88 -10.15
CA ILE A 141 -6.24 0.48 -9.70
C ILE A 141 -7.24 0.85 -8.61
N MET A 142 -6.79 0.86 -7.36
CA MET A 142 -7.61 1.14 -6.19
C MET A 142 -7.36 2.57 -5.73
N ASP A 143 -8.20 3.50 -6.16
CA ASP A 143 -8.09 4.92 -5.84
C ASP A 143 -9.19 5.36 -4.89
N ARG A 144 -8.81 5.86 -3.72
CA ARG A 144 -9.74 6.43 -2.74
C ARG A 144 -10.10 7.89 -3.01
N GLY A 145 -9.55 8.46 -4.08
CA GLY A 145 -9.81 9.85 -4.46
C GLY A 145 -9.48 10.82 -3.33
N ASN A 146 -10.30 11.81 -3.14
CA ASN A 146 -10.08 12.85 -2.13
C ASN A 146 -10.26 12.39 -0.66
N SER A 147 -10.49 11.11 -0.41
CA SER A 147 -10.67 10.59 0.96
C SER A 147 -9.39 10.66 1.81
N ILE A 148 -8.23 10.80 1.17
CA ILE A 148 -6.96 11.02 1.88
C ILE A 148 -6.89 12.38 2.57
N ALA A 149 -7.68 13.36 2.14
CA ALA A 149 -7.62 14.71 2.64
C ALA A 149 -7.76 14.76 4.16
N TYR A 150 -6.83 15.45 4.80
CA TYR A 150 -6.72 15.59 6.23
C TYR A 150 -6.92 17.04 6.65
N ASN A 151 -7.84 17.27 7.57
CA ASN A 151 -8.07 18.58 8.11
C ASN A 151 -7.68 18.62 9.59
N PRO A 152 -6.59 19.30 9.93
CA PRO A 152 -6.23 19.56 11.33
C PRO A 152 -7.33 20.34 12.03
N ARG A 153 -7.51 20.08 13.31
CA ARG A 153 -8.49 20.82 14.13
C ARG A 153 -8.27 22.32 14.03
N GLY A 154 -9.33 23.07 13.78
CA GLY A 154 -9.34 24.52 13.68
C GLY A 154 -9.09 25.10 12.29
N GLU A 155 -8.87 24.29 11.29
CA GLU A 155 -8.68 24.74 9.91
C GLU A 155 -9.86 24.32 9.05
N GLY A 156 -10.35 25.16 8.20
CA GLY A 156 -11.53 24.92 7.36
C GLY A 156 -11.42 23.68 6.45
N LYS A 157 -12.35 23.54 5.52
CA LYS A 157 -12.37 22.44 4.54
C LYS A 157 -11.06 22.41 3.73
N PRO A 158 -10.36 21.29 3.66
CA PRO A 158 -9.16 21.15 2.82
C PRO A 158 -9.47 21.39 1.34
N GLU A 159 -8.54 22.02 0.63
CA GLU A 159 -8.67 22.20 -0.81
C GLU A 159 -8.76 20.87 -1.54
N GLY A 160 -9.62 20.80 -2.55
CA GLY A 160 -9.82 19.60 -3.36
C GLY A 160 -10.70 18.53 -2.74
N VAL A 161 -11.17 18.69 -1.50
CA VAL A 161 -12.05 17.74 -0.85
C VAL A 161 -13.51 17.98 -1.25
N GLU A 162 -14.14 16.97 -1.78
CA GLU A 162 -15.58 17.01 -2.07
C GLU A 162 -16.39 17.00 -0.78
N THR A 163 -17.46 17.83 -0.74
CA THR A 163 -18.31 17.93 0.45
C THR A 163 -18.95 16.60 0.84
N ALA A 164 -19.28 15.76 -0.15
CA ALA A 164 -19.87 14.44 0.09
C ALA A 164 -18.91 13.46 0.82
N MET A 165 -17.62 13.76 0.84
CA MET A 165 -16.61 12.96 1.52
C MET A 165 -16.31 13.48 2.93
N MET A 166 -16.92 14.55 3.36
CA MET A 166 -16.77 15.11 4.69
C MET A 166 -17.64 14.39 5.70
N GLN A 167 -17.19 14.30 6.94
CA GLN A 167 -18.04 13.77 8.02
C GLN A 167 -19.22 14.72 8.26
N PRO A 168 -20.42 14.18 8.46
CA PRO A 168 -21.57 14.99 8.86
C PRO A 168 -21.31 15.68 10.20
N ILE A 169 -21.78 16.91 10.35
CA ILE A 169 -21.74 17.65 11.63
C ILE A 169 -22.43 16.81 12.71
N GLY A 170 -21.80 16.73 13.86
CA GLY A 170 -22.27 15.95 15.00
C GLY A 170 -21.82 14.48 15.01
N SER A 171 -21.19 13.98 13.94
CA SER A 171 -20.60 12.65 13.90
C SER A 171 -19.20 12.68 14.52
N SER A 172 -18.89 11.73 15.40
CA SER A 172 -17.53 11.63 15.98
C SER A 172 -16.96 12.95 16.53
N GLY A 173 -17.84 13.83 17.02
CA GLY A 173 -17.44 15.14 17.55
C GLY A 173 -17.22 16.23 16.49
N VAL A 174 -17.47 15.97 15.22
CA VAL A 174 -17.43 16.99 14.17
C VAL A 174 -18.44 18.09 14.46
N GLY A 175 -18.00 19.37 14.38
CA GLY A 175 -18.83 20.52 14.74
C GLY A 175 -18.97 20.76 16.24
N ALA A 176 -18.38 19.96 17.11
CA ALA A 176 -18.27 20.26 18.54
C ALA A 176 -17.27 21.42 18.77
N PRO A 177 -17.35 22.15 19.89
CA PRO A 177 -16.40 23.21 20.18
C PRO A 177 -14.95 22.75 20.06
N GLY A 178 -14.16 23.43 19.22
CA GLY A 178 -12.76 23.10 18.95
C GLY A 178 -12.53 21.95 17.96
N VAL A 179 -13.60 21.38 17.40
CA VAL A 179 -13.52 20.38 16.33
C VAL A 179 -14.01 21.00 15.03
N PRO A 180 -13.20 21.04 13.98
CA PRO A 180 -13.59 21.62 12.70
C PRO A 180 -14.73 20.85 12.03
N GLU A 181 -15.53 21.55 11.26
CA GLU A 181 -16.59 20.92 10.45
C GLU A 181 -16.03 20.04 9.33
N ALA A 182 -14.84 20.38 8.86
CA ALA A 182 -14.23 19.77 7.68
C ALA A 182 -13.29 18.64 8.07
N GLN A 183 -13.83 17.48 8.37
CA GLN A 183 -13.06 16.25 8.50
C GLN A 183 -13.43 15.27 7.39
N VAL A 184 -12.42 14.64 6.80
CA VAL A 184 -12.67 13.61 5.80
C VAL A 184 -13.34 12.42 6.46
N TYR A 185 -14.46 12.01 5.90
CA TYR A 185 -15.16 10.83 6.34
C TYR A 185 -14.53 9.58 5.73
N THR A 186 -14.01 8.72 6.57
CA THR A 186 -13.49 7.42 6.15
C THR A 186 -14.05 6.34 7.08
N THR A 187 -14.65 5.35 6.51
CA THR A 187 -15.10 4.15 7.22
C THR A 187 -14.16 2.98 7.03
N GLU A 188 -13.33 3.03 6.01
CA GLU A 188 -12.33 2.01 5.75
C GLU A 188 -11.05 2.29 6.52
N THR A 189 -10.46 1.23 7.03
CA THR A 189 -9.14 1.30 7.66
C THR A 189 -8.02 1.08 6.66
N ALA A 190 -8.30 0.43 5.53
CA ALA A 190 -7.32 0.12 4.49
C ALA A 190 -7.92 0.24 3.08
N ILE A 191 -7.05 0.31 2.06
CA ILE A 191 -7.49 0.07 0.67
C ILE A 191 -7.79 -1.42 0.51
N VAL A 192 -6.87 -2.30 0.90
CA VAL A 192 -7.13 -3.75 0.96
C VAL A 192 -6.93 -4.24 2.39
N TYR A 193 -7.97 -4.87 2.93
CA TYR A 193 -7.94 -5.54 4.23
C TYR A 193 -7.89 -7.04 4.05
N ILE A 194 -6.94 -7.70 4.73
CA ILE A 194 -6.74 -9.16 4.68
C ILE A 194 -7.01 -9.74 6.06
N ASN A 195 -7.95 -10.66 6.11
CA ASN A 195 -8.22 -11.51 7.27
C ASN A 195 -8.37 -12.95 6.78
N THR A 196 -7.35 -13.75 6.98
CA THR A 196 -7.32 -15.10 6.42
C THR A 196 -7.16 -16.15 7.49
N GLY A 197 -7.85 -17.27 7.28
CA GLY A 197 -7.64 -18.50 8.01
C GLY A 197 -6.32 -19.18 7.64
N SER A 198 -6.06 -20.32 8.26
CA SER A 198 -4.81 -21.05 8.10
C SER A 198 -4.56 -21.47 6.65
N LYS A 199 -3.38 -21.14 6.13
CA LYS A 199 -2.92 -21.52 4.78
C LYS A 199 -3.87 -21.05 3.66
N CYS A 200 -4.45 -19.88 3.81
CA CYS A 200 -5.17 -19.22 2.75
C CYS A 200 -4.23 -18.18 2.14
N ASP A 201 -3.55 -18.51 1.06
CA ASP A 201 -2.55 -17.65 0.45
C ASP A 201 -3.18 -16.47 -0.29
N VAL A 202 -2.46 -15.36 -0.36
CA VAL A 202 -2.90 -14.14 -1.05
C VAL A 202 -1.79 -13.67 -1.98
N THR A 203 -2.14 -13.39 -3.22
CA THR A 203 -1.22 -12.78 -4.20
C THR A 203 -1.83 -11.49 -4.71
N ILE A 204 -1.06 -10.41 -4.66
CA ILE A 204 -1.43 -9.10 -5.17
C ILE A 204 -0.31 -8.63 -6.08
N ARG A 205 -0.62 -8.39 -7.35
CA ARG A 205 0.40 -7.98 -8.32
C ARG A 205 -0.11 -6.95 -9.32
N ASN A 206 0.80 -6.16 -9.88
CA ASN A 206 0.49 -5.16 -10.90
C ASN A 206 -0.64 -4.20 -10.48
N CYS A 207 -0.78 -3.94 -9.19
CA CYS A 207 -1.86 -3.14 -8.63
C CYS A 207 -1.38 -1.76 -8.20
N ALA A 208 -2.29 -0.79 -8.24
CA ALA A 208 -2.07 0.54 -7.71
C ALA A 208 -2.95 0.80 -6.47
N PHE A 209 -2.31 1.21 -5.37
CA PHE A 209 -2.95 1.60 -4.11
C PHE A 209 -2.78 3.11 -3.96
N LEU A 210 -3.84 3.86 -4.20
CA LEU A 210 -3.77 5.31 -4.33
C LEU A 210 -4.67 6.03 -3.33
N ASN A 211 -4.15 7.11 -2.76
CA ASN A 211 -4.92 8.03 -1.93
C ASN A 211 -5.62 7.34 -0.75
N GLY A 212 -4.89 6.47 -0.06
CA GLY A 212 -5.42 5.70 1.06
C GLY A 212 -5.58 6.53 2.33
N PRO A 213 -6.76 6.53 2.96
CA PRO A 213 -7.03 7.37 4.13
C PRO A 213 -6.32 6.90 5.40
N ASN A 214 -5.96 5.64 5.50
CA ASN A 214 -5.23 5.05 6.63
C ASN A 214 -4.12 4.13 6.14
N PHE A 215 -4.45 2.92 5.73
CA PHE A 215 -3.48 1.93 5.26
C PHE A 215 -3.69 1.60 3.78
N GLY A 216 -2.60 1.31 3.08
CA GLY A 216 -2.71 0.68 1.77
C GLY A 216 -3.14 -0.78 1.92
N LEU A 217 -2.35 -1.54 2.62
CA LEU A 217 -2.60 -2.94 2.91
C LEU A 217 -2.54 -3.18 4.42
N LEU A 218 -3.62 -3.67 4.99
CA LEU A 218 -3.72 -3.99 6.42
C LEU A 218 -4.21 -5.43 6.59
N GLY A 219 -3.64 -6.19 7.52
CA GLY A 219 -4.18 -7.52 7.75
C GLY A 219 -3.67 -8.27 8.96
N SER A 220 -4.44 -9.32 9.27
CA SER A 220 -4.10 -10.34 10.26
C SER A 220 -4.33 -11.73 9.65
N THR A 221 -3.32 -12.59 9.71
CA THR A 221 -3.30 -13.82 8.93
C THR A 221 -2.75 -15.00 9.76
N PHE A 222 -3.18 -16.21 9.43
CA PHE A 222 -2.77 -17.42 10.13
C PHE A 222 -1.96 -18.33 9.22
N ALA A 223 -0.65 -18.41 9.42
CA ALA A 223 0.26 -19.28 8.66
C ALA A 223 0.05 -19.15 7.14
N THR A 224 -0.13 -17.93 6.68
CA THR A 224 -0.49 -17.56 5.31
C THR A 224 0.75 -17.06 4.58
N LYS A 225 0.86 -17.37 3.31
CA LYS A 225 1.83 -16.75 2.41
C LYS A 225 1.14 -15.60 1.67
N ILE A 226 1.73 -14.42 1.77
CA ILE A 226 1.29 -13.21 1.07
C ILE A 226 2.38 -12.80 0.10
N ILE A 227 2.03 -12.63 -1.16
CA ILE A 227 2.91 -12.10 -2.19
C ILE A 227 2.34 -10.75 -2.62
N VAL A 228 3.14 -9.70 -2.50
CA VAL A 228 2.86 -8.36 -3.03
C VAL A 228 3.98 -8.02 -3.98
N ASP A 229 3.70 -8.06 -5.26
CA ASP A 229 4.71 -7.93 -6.29
C ASP A 229 4.30 -6.92 -7.35
N ASN A 230 5.24 -6.10 -7.76
CA ASN A 230 5.05 -5.14 -8.85
C ASN A 230 3.85 -4.19 -8.63
N CYS A 231 3.71 -3.66 -7.40
CA CYS A 231 2.62 -2.75 -7.04
C CYS A 231 3.15 -1.35 -6.73
N ILE A 232 2.28 -0.35 -6.88
CA ILE A 232 2.55 1.02 -6.42
C ILE A 232 1.63 1.39 -5.26
N PHE A 233 2.21 2.03 -4.23
CA PHE A 233 1.52 2.58 -3.07
C PHE A 233 1.85 4.06 -3.00
N VAL A 234 0.88 4.91 -3.28
CA VAL A 234 1.12 6.35 -3.38
C VAL A 234 0.09 7.13 -2.60
N ASN A 235 0.58 8.04 -1.78
CA ASN A 235 -0.27 8.92 -0.98
C ASN A 235 -1.14 8.16 0.02
N ILE A 236 -0.48 7.42 0.91
CA ILE A 236 -1.11 6.63 1.97
C ILE A 236 -0.90 7.31 3.31
N ARG A 237 -1.95 7.42 4.12
CA ARG A 237 -1.91 8.30 5.28
C ARG A 237 -1.21 7.76 6.52
N MET A 238 -1.17 6.49 6.80
CA MET A 238 -0.57 5.95 8.04
C MET A 238 0.58 5.01 7.77
N ALA A 239 0.33 3.99 6.99
CA ALA A 239 1.35 3.08 6.51
C ALA A 239 0.90 2.47 5.18
N ALA A 240 1.84 2.30 4.25
CA ALA A 240 1.50 1.61 3.01
C ALA A 240 1.19 0.14 3.29
N VAL A 241 1.97 -0.51 4.14
CA VAL A 241 1.77 -1.93 4.48
C VAL A 241 1.89 -2.17 5.99
N GLU A 242 0.86 -2.79 6.55
CA GLU A 242 0.84 -3.26 7.94
C GLU A 242 0.18 -4.65 8.00
N LEU A 243 0.99 -5.69 7.99
CA LEU A 243 0.55 -7.09 8.03
C LEU A 243 1.12 -7.80 9.24
N ARG A 244 0.27 -8.52 9.99
CA ARG A 244 0.70 -9.33 11.14
C ARG A 244 0.27 -10.78 11.02
N GLY A 245 1.07 -11.65 11.60
CA GLY A 245 0.66 -13.02 11.87
C GLY A 245 -0.17 -13.09 13.15
N ALA A 246 -1.09 -14.03 13.20
CA ALA A 246 -1.96 -14.29 14.37
C ALA A 246 -1.80 -15.72 14.93
N SER A 247 -1.10 -16.61 14.21
CA SER A 247 -0.84 -17.97 14.67
C SER A 247 0.21 -18.01 15.80
N ALA A 248 -0.02 -18.83 16.81
CA ALA A 248 0.98 -19.12 17.83
C ALA A 248 1.97 -20.22 17.40
N ALA A 249 1.64 -20.99 16.38
CA ALA A 249 2.40 -22.18 15.98
C ALA A 249 3.34 -21.93 14.79
N MET A 250 2.98 -20.99 13.92
CA MET A 250 3.73 -20.74 12.67
C MET A 250 3.56 -19.29 12.23
N ASN A 251 4.64 -18.63 11.87
CA ASN A 251 4.58 -17.30 11.28
C ASN A 251 3.89 -17.34 9.90
N SER A 252 3.18 -16.28 9.60
CA SER A 252 2.84 -15.96 8.22
C SER A 252 4.07 -15.43 7.49
N LYS A 253 4.06 -15.41 6.17
CA LYS A 253 5.18 -14.93 5.35
C LYS A 253 4.69 -13.90 4.36
N THR A 254 5.41 -12.79 4.27
CA THR A 254 5.18 -11.78 3.24
C THR A 254 6.41 -11.68 2.34
N TYR A 255 6.19 -11.77 1.04
CA TYR A 255 7.16 -11.45 0.00
C TYR A 255 6.71 -10.14 -0.63
N PHE A 256 7.47 -9.08 -0.36
CA PHE A 256 7.19 -7.73 -0.83
C PHE A 256 8.28 -7.32 -1.81
N THR A 257 8.00 -7.51 -3.11
CA THR A 257 9.03 -7.43 -4.15
C THR A 257 8.62 -6.48 -5.28
N ASN A 258 9.60 -5.78 -5.83
CA ASN A 258 9.39 -4.86 -6.96
C ASN A 258 8.26 -3.83 -6.72
N ASN A 259 8.11 -3.33 -5.51
CA ASN A 259 7.06 -2.36 -5.20
C ASN A 259 7.60 -0.94 -5.08
N THR A 260 6.82 0.04 -5.48
CA THR A 260 7.12 1.45 -5.28
C THR A 260 6.19 2.02 -4.22
N VAL A 261 6.76 2.48 -3.10
CA VAL A 261 6.04 3.13 -2.00
C VAL A 261 6.52 4.56 -1.89
N LEU A 262 5.62 5.52 -2.13
CA LEU A 262 5.93 6.94 -2.06
C LEU A 262 4.82 7.72 -1.36
N PHE A 263 5.23 8.75 -0.61
CA PHE A 263 4.31 9.69 0.04
C PHE A 263 3.42 9.03 1.09
N THR A 264 4.04 8.38 2.07
CA THR A 264 3.34 7.94 3.28
C THR A 264 3.44 9.03 4.34
N TRP A 265 2.36 9.36 5.02
CA TRP A 265 2.33 10.46 5.93
C TRP A 265 1.45 10.24 7.16
N SER A 266 1.67 11.07 8.18
CA SER A 266 1.13 10.90 9.52
C SER A 266 -0.40 10.98 9.57
N ARG A 267 -0.95 10.33 10.58
CA ARG A 267 -2.34 10.50 10.99
C ARG A 267 -2.60 11.88 11.59
N LEU A 268 -1.65 12.41 12.34
CA LEU A 268 -1.74 13.66 13.07
C LEU A 268 -0.91 14.76 12.41
N LYS A 269 -1.31 16.00 12.63
CA LYS A 269 -0.65 17.18 12.06
C LYS A 269 0.76 17.42 12.57
N ASP A 270 1.09 16.93 13.76
CA ASP A 270 2.40 17.08 14.36
C ASP A 270 3.46 16.13 13.79
N LEU A 271 3.05 15.25 12.86
CA LEU A 271 3.91 14.28 12.19
C LEU A 271 4.65 13.34 13.15
N SER A 272 4.10 13.13 14.34
CA SER A 272 4.68 12.28 15.37
C SER A 272 4.01 10.89 15.45
N ASP A 273 2.92 10.69 14.71
CA ASP A 273 2.12 9.49 14.78
C ASP A 273 2.02 8.82 13.41
N MET A 274 2.80 7.77 13.25
CA MET A 274 2.84 6.95 12.04
C MET A 274 3.47 7.65 10.81
N GLY A 275 3.30 7.11 9.63
CA GLY A 275 3.91 7.59 8.39
C GLY A 275 5.04 6.67 7.94
N TYR A 276 4.71 5.38 7.75
CA TYR A 276 5.67 4.33 7.41
C TYR A 276 5.41 3.76 6.00
N GLY A 277 6.48 3.45 5.31
CA GLY A 277 6.38 2.68 4.06
C GLY A 277 5.95 1.24 4.33
N TYR A 278 6.73 0.51 5.10
CA TYR A 278 6.44 -0.88 5.46
C TYR A 278 6.68 -1.10 6.96
N ARG A 279 5.77 -1.81 7.63
CA ARG A 279 5.91 -2.15 9.05
C ARG A 279 6.14 -3.64 9.23
N TYR A 280 7.25 -3.98 9.87
CA TYR A 280 7.54 -5.35 10.30
C TYR A 280 6.80 -5.64 11.60
N LEU A 281 5.76 -6.45 11.51
CA LEU A 281 4.93 -6.78 12.66
C LEU A 281 5.18 -8.21 13.19
N PRO A 282 4.76 -8.48 14.44
CA PRO A 282 4.94 -9.77 15.06
C PRO A 282 4.35 -10.94 14.28
N LYS A 283 4.97 -12.11 14.39
CA LYS A 283 4.54 -13.38 13.78
C LYS A 283 4.41 -13.33 12.26
N MET A 284 5.15 -12.41 11.64
CA MET A 284 5.23 -12.24 10.20
C MET A 284 6.70 -12.27 9.77
N ASP A 285 7.11 -13.29 9.04
CA ASP A 285 8.38 -13.27 8.33
C ASP A 285 8.21 -12.38 7.10
N SER A 286 9.06 -11.39 6.94
CA SER A 286 8.94 -10.38 5.88
C SER A 286 10.20 -10.34 5.04
N TYR A 287 10.04 -10.60 3.75
CA TYR A 287 11.10 -10.63 2.76
C TYR A 287 10.89 -9.47 1.77
N LEU A 288 11.70 -8.44 1.90
CA LEU A 288 11.64 -7.25 1.05
C LEU A 288 12.79 -7.28 0.05
N ASP A 289 12.50 -7.11 -1.25
CA ASP A 289 13.51 -7.15 -2.30
C ASP A 289 13.13 -6.26 -3.50
N HIS A 290 14.10 -5.57 -4.09
CA HIS A 290 13.97 -4.71 -5.27
C HIS A 290 12.88 -3.62 -5.17
N ASN A 291 12.63 -3.08 -3.99
CA ASN A 291 11.61 -2.04 -3.79
C ASN A 291 12.18 -0.63 -3.97
N ILE A 292 11.27 0.34 -4.10
CA ILE A 292 11.51 1.75 -3.80
C ILE A 292 10.66 2.10 -2.59
N ILE A 293 11.27 2.63 -1.54
CA ILE A 293 10.58 3.09 -0.33
C ILE A 293 11.04 4.51 -0.02
N GLY A 294 10.15 5.48 -0.25
CA GLY A 294 10.54 6.88 -0.12
C GLY A 294 9.44 7.83 0.29
N CYS A 295 9.86 9.03 0.63
CA CYS A 295 8.97 10.10 1.07
C CYS A 295 8.03 9.66 2.19
N SER A 296 8.53 8.90 3.15
CA SER A 296 7.79 8.54 4.36
C SER A 296 7.99 9.63 5.42
N VAL A 297 6.89 10.11 6.00
CA VAL A 297 6.94 11.20 6.99
C VAL A 297 7.67 10.78 8.25
N PHE A 298 7.56 9.54 8.66
CA PHE A 298 8.25 9.02 9.82
C PHE A 298 9.47 8.19 9.39
N ALA A 299 9.26 7.00 8.86
CA ALA A 299 10.35 6.16 8.37
C ALA A 299 9.94 5.31 7.16
N GLY A 300 10.91 4.93 6.34
CA GLY A 300 10.68 3.98 5.26
C GLY A 300 10.21 2.63 5.80
N LEU A 301 10.94 2.11 6.78
CA LEU A 301 10.66 0.85 7.46
C LEU A 301 10.45 1.07 8.96
N ASP A 302 9.57 0.29 9.56
CA ASP A 302 9.36 0.28 11.01
C ASP A 302 9.45 -1.13 11.58
N ARG A 303 10.34 -1.33 12.54
CA ARG A 303 10.48 -2.56 13.32
C ARG A 303 10.38 -2.30 14.84
N THR A 304 9.74 -1.21 15.23
CA THR A 304 9.56 -0.85 16.65
C THR A 304 8.55 -1.76 17.35
N HIS A 305 7.66 -2.41 16.60
CA HIS A 305 6.67 -3.30 17.16
C HIS A 305 7.32 -4.61 17.58
N VAL A 306 7.37 -4.83 18.87
CA VAL A 306 7.82 -6.07 19.48
C VAL A 306 6.61 -6.79 20.08
N ASP A 307 6.64 -8.11 20.07
CA ASP A 307 5.70 -8.89 20.86
C ASP A 307 5.99 -8.65 22.35
N SER A 308 5.08 -9.03 23.23
CA SER A 308 5.30 -8.89 24.67
C SER A 308 6.66 -9.50 25.10
N PRO A 309 7.25 -9.07 26.21
CA PRO A 309 8.56 -9.61 26.68
C PRO A 309 8.62 -11.13 26.80
N ALA A 310 7.47 -11.80 26.87
CA ALA A 310 7.35 -13.24 26.86
C ALA A 310 7.39 -13.86 25.45
N SER A 311 7.28 -13.07 24.40
CA SER A 311 7.35 -13.55 23.02
C SER A 311 8.78 -13.43 22.49
N LYS A 312 9.19 -14.46 21.79
CA LYS A 312 10.54 -14.52 21.22
C LYS A 312 10.63 -13.67 19.96
N GLU A 313 10.96 -12.40 20.15
CA GLU A 313 11.16 -11.44 19.06
C GLU A 313 12.13 -11.97 17.98
N ALA A 314 13.12 -12.74 18.41
CA ALA A 314 14.15 -13.33 17.57
C ALA A 314 13.61 -14.42 16.61
N GLU A 315 12.35 -14.82 16.72
CA GLU A 315 11.82 -15.92 15.91
C GLU A 315 11.18 -15.47 14.58
N ARG A 316 11.09 -14.17 14.30
CA ARG A 316 10.62 -13.68 13.00
C ARG A 316 11.79 -13.28 12.11
N VAL A 317 11.71 -13.67 10.84
CA VAL A 317 12.68 -13.26 9.82
C VAL A 317 12.24 -11.92 9.24
N THR A 318 13.18 -10.97 9.19
CA THR A 318 12.99 -9.68 8.52
C THR A 318 14.18 -9.41 7.63
N THR A 319 13.95 -9.25 6.33
CA THR A 319 15.00 -8.90 5.36
C THR A 319 14.67 -7.63 4.63
N CYS A 320 15.70 -6.98 4.09
CA CYS A 320 15.55 -5.88 3.15
C CYS A 320 16.76 -5.89 2.22
N GLU A 321 16.54 -6.29 0.97
CA GLU A 321 17.60 -6.42 -0.02
C GLU A 321 17.29 -5.59 -1.26
N HIS A 322 18.32 -5.14 -1.97
CA HIS A 322 18.24 -4.43 -3.25
C HIS A 322 17.15 -3.34 -3.28
N THR A 323 16.90 -2.69 -2.14
CA THR A 323 15.85 -1.68 -2.01
C THR A 323 16.45 -0.28 -2.09
N LEU A 324 15.77 0.59 -2.84
CA LEU A 324 16.14 1.99 -3.01
C LEU A 324 15.35 2.85 -2.02
N PHE A 325 16.05 3.53 -1.12
CA PHE A 325 15.46 4.49 -0.18
C PHE A 325 15.55 5.90 -0.74
N PHE A 326 14.44 6.64 -0.67
CA PHE A 326 14.33 7.94 -1.29
C PHE A 326 13.69 8.98 -0.36
N LEU A 327 14.48 9.89 0.18
CA LEU A 327 14.04 11.07 0.94
C LEU A 327 13.05 10.76 2.09
N ASN A 328 13.25 9.68 2.82
CA ASN A 328 12.51 9.42 4.05
C ASN A 328 12.86 10.46 5.11
N ARG A 329 11.84 10.97 5.83
CA ARG A 329 12.01 12.20 6.61
C ARG A 329 12.84 12.01 7.87
N GLN A 330 12.58 10.99 8.68
CA GLN A 330 13.28 10.82 9.95
C GLN A 330 14.33 9.71 9.90
N ALA A 331 14.04 8.62 9.21
CA ALA A 331 14.92 7.46 9.09
C ALA A 331 14.51 6.59 7.91
N ASP A 332 15.41 5.73 7.48
CA ASP A 332 15.06 4.63 6.58
C ASP A 332 14.49 3.44 7.34
N LEU A 333 14.94 3.23 8.58
CA LEU A 333 14.42 2.20 9.49
C LEU A 333 14.34 2.75 10.92
N THR A 334 13.25 2.40 11.62
CA THR A 334 13.11 2.61 13.06
C THR A 334 13.13 1.27 13.81
N LEU A 335 13.86 1.25 14.94
CA LEU A 335 14.03 0.10 15.82
C LEU A 335 13.62 0.45 17.25
N PRO A 336 13.26 -0.54 18.10
CA PRO A 336 13.05 -0.31 19.52
C PRO A 336 14.35 0.11 20.20
N GLY A 337 14.30 1.10 21.07
CA GLY A 337 15.44 1.50 21.88
C GLY A 337 15.41 2.94 22.36
N GLY A 338 16.33 3.31 23.23
CA GLY A 338 16.58 4.69 23.65
C GLY A 338 15.44 5.42 24.35
N GLY A 339 14.47 4.70 24.90
CA GLY A 339 13.28 5.27 25.53
C GLY A 339 12.13 5.60 24.57
N MET A 340 12.39 5.60 23.27
CA MET A 340 11.38 5.74 22.20
C MET A 340 11.69 4.78 21.04
N PHE A 341 12.64 5.12 20.19
CA PHE A 341 13.10 4.30 19.06
C PHE A 341 14.46 4.80 18.58
N LEU A 342 15.19 3.90 17.94
CA LEU A 342 16.44 4.23 17.24
C LEU A 342 16.11 4.51 15.78
N ARG A 343 16.83 5.46 15.21
CA ARG A 343 16.77 5.83 13.79
C ARG A 343 18.00 5.28 13.10
N VAL A 344 17.80 4.58 12.00
CA VAL A 344 18.87 3.97 11.22
C VAL A 344 18.72 4.42 9.77
N ASN A 345 19.83 4.85 9.18
CA ASN A 345 19.91 5.13 7.74
C ASN A 345 20.28 3.84 7.00
N VAL A 346 19.92 3.76 5.74
CA VAL A 346 20.19 2.57 4.91
C VAL A 346 21.67 2.20 4.85
N ASN A 347 22.57 3.18 4.94
CA ASN A 347 24.02 2.93 4.91
C ASN A 347 24.55 2.18 6.16
N ASP A 348 23.73 2.12 7.22
CA ASP A 348 24.07 1.45 8.49
C ASP A 348 23.27 0.15 8.67
N PHE A 349 22.59 -0.36 7.64
CA PHE A 349 21.75 -1.58 7.74
C PHE A 349 22.59 -2.83 8.03
N ASP A 350 23.85 -2.87 7.60
CA ASP A 350 24.76 -3.98 7.90
C ASP A 350 25.02 -4.16 9.40
N ASP A 351 24.84 -3.10 10.19
CA ASP A 351 25.00 -3.10 11.64
C ASP A 351 23.71 -3.45 12.40
N VAL A 352 22.61 -3.70 11.68
CA VAL A 352 21.30 -3.99 12.28
C VAL A 352 21.11 -5.48 12.50
N GLU A 353 21.36 -5.96 13.73
CA GLU A 353 21.19 -7.36 14.10
C GLU A 353 19.77 -7.93 13.83
N GLN A 354 18.75 -7.06 13.82
CA GLN A 354 17.36 -7.43 13.61
C GLN A 354 17.01 -7.69 12.14
N LEU A 355 17.87 -7.34 11.20
CA LEU A 355 17.71 -7.66 9.78
C LEU A 355 18.59 -8.85 9.43
N ALA A 356 17.96 -9.91 8.91
CA ALA A 356 18.67 -11.15 8.60
C ALA A 356 19.49 -11.04 7.30
N GLU A 357 18.99 -10.28 6.32
CA GLU A 357 19.62 -10.06 5.01
C GLU A 357 19.37 -8.60 4.61
N VAL A 358 20.43 -7.91 4.16
CA VAL A 358 20.40 -6.45 3.88
C VAL A 358 21.19 -6.05 2.63
N ASP A 359 21.53 -7.00 1.77
CA ASP A 359 22.46 -6.76 0.67
C ASP A 359 21.87 -5.83 -0.42
N GLY A 360 22.72 -5.05 -1.06
CA GLY A 360 22.40 -4.27 -2.25
C GLY A 360 21.47 -3.06 -2.06
N ASN A 361 21.17 -2.68 -0.82
CA ASN A 361 20.34 -1.49 -0.54
C ASN A 361 21.06 -0.19 -0.91
N LYS A 362 20.31 0.84 -1.31
CA LYS A 362 20.87 2.13 -1.73
C LYS A 362 20.02 3.29 -1.27
N GLU A 363 20.67 4.41 -1.05
CA GLU A 363 20.03 5.72 -0.89
C GLU A 363 20.05 6.50 -2.21
N ALA A 364 18.97 7.18 -2.49
CA ALA A 364 18.90 8.19 -3.54
C ALA A 364 18.28 9.48 -3.03
N THR A 365 18.82 10.61 -3.48
CA THR A 365 18.35 11.93 -3.07
C THR A 365 17.88 12.77 -4.24
N ASP A 366 18.29 12.42 -5.47
CA ASP A 366 17.95 13.15 -6.67
C ASP A 366 16.69 12.59 -7.34
N PRO A 367 15.62 13.38 -7.49
CA PRO A 367 14.41 12.96 -8.21
C PRO A 367 14.62 12.60 -9.67
N ALA A 368 15.76 12.96 -10.25
CA ALA A 368 16.10 12.60 -11.63
C ALA A 368 16.13 11.08 -11.86
N ILE A 369 16.34 10.27 -10.80
CA ILE A 369 16.26 8.81 -10.88
C ILE A 369 14.92 8.31 -11.41
N PHE A 370 13.84 9.05 -11.18
CA PHE A 370 12.51 8.71 -11.69
C PHE A 370 12.28 9.12 -13.14
N GLN A 371 13.31 9.60 -13.84
CA GLN A 371 13.25 9.95 -15.27
C GLN A 371 12.09 10.92 -15.61
N GLY A 372 11.82 11.87 -14.72
CA GLY A 372 10.73 12.83 -14.87
C GLY A 372 9.31 12.29 -14.61
N LYS A 373 9.19 11.03 -14.20
CA LYS A 373 7.88 10.39 -13.97
C LYS A 373 7.27 10.68 -12.58
N ILE A 374 8.07 11.12 -11.59
CA ILE A 374 7.55 11.58 -10.31
C ILE A 374 6.95 12.98 -10.45
N ASN A 375 5.82 13.24 -9.83
CA ASN A 375 5.22 14.57 -9.80
C ASN A 375 6.07 15.52 -8.94
N GLN A 376 6.84 16.38 -9.58
CA GLN A 376 7.79 17.29 -8.93
C GLN A 376 7.09 18.34 -8.04
N ALA A 377 5.92 18.83 -8.46
CA ALA A 377 5.16 19.81 -7.68
C ALA A 377 4.64 19.17 -6.37
N TYR A 378 4.14 17.94 -6.48
CA TYR A 378 3.70 17.18 -5.31
C TYR A 378 4.86 16.87 -4.37
N LEU A 379 5.99 16.41 -4.88
CA LEU A 379 7.21 16.15 -4.11
C LEU A 379 7.65 17.41 -3.36
N LYS A 380 7.75 18.54 -4.03
CA LYS A 380 8.12 19.82 -3.40
C LYS A 380 7.15 20.21 -2.30
N GLY A 381 5.85 20.06 -2.54
CA GLY A 381 4.82 20.32 -1.55
C GLY A 381 4.92 19.41 -0.34
N PHE A 382 5.11 18.10 -0.57
CA PHE A 382 5.30 17.11 0.50
C PHE A 382 6.51 17.46 1.37
N LEU A 383 7.65 17.73 0.78
CA LEU A 383 8.86 18.11 1.51
C LEU A 383 8.66 19.41 2.28
N GLY A 384 7.99 20.40 1.69
CA GLY A 384 7.68 21.68 2.36
C GLY A 384 6.78 21.52 3.56
N ALA A 385 5.76 20.68 3.45
CA ALA A 385 4.78 20.48 4.52
C ALA A 385 5.29 19.54 5.63
N THR A 386 6.25 18.67 5.35
CA THR A 386 6.77 17.72 6.34
C THR A 386 7.96 18.23 7.13
N TYR A 387 8.41 19.44 6.87
CA TYR A 387 9.49 20.06 7.63
C TYR A 387 9.01 20.52 9.02
N SER A 388 9.79 20.26 10.05
CA SER A 388 9.57 20.79 11.41
C SER A 388 10.87 20.93 12.17
N GLU A 389 11.12 22.13 12.73
CA GLU A 389 12.26 22.37 13.63
C GLU A 389 12.11 21.70 15.00
N LYS A 390 10.89 21.35 15.38
CA LYS A 390 10.62 20.76 16.70
C LYS A 390 11.03 19.30 16.81
N LEU A 391 11.22 18.63 15.69
CA LEU A 391 11.66 17.25 15.69
C LEU A 391 13.16 17.22 15.51
N THR A 392 13.84 16.70 16.51
CA THR A 392 15.26 16.39 16.43
C THR A 392 15.43 15.25 15.43
N TYR A 393 15.80 15.60 14.24
CA TYR A 393 16.24 14.64 13.22
C TYR A 393 17.60 15.09 12.70
N ASP A 394 18.32 14.17 12.14
CA ASP A 394 19.64 14.44 11.61
C ASP A 394 19.57 15.57 10.55
N PRO A 395 20.23 16.71 10.78
CA PRO A 395 20.29 17.78 9.80
C PRO A 395 20.96 17.38 8.49
N ASN A 396 21.76 16.29 8.52
CA ASN A 396 22.43 15.74 7.37
C ASN A 396 21.61 14.63 6.67
N SER A 397 20.37 14.37 7.12
CA SER A 397 19.52 13.42 6.44
C SER A 397 19.35 13.80 4.96
N SER A 398 19.17 12.81 4.11
CA SER A 398 19.00 13.02 2.67
C SER A 398 17.86 13.97 2.34
N ASN A 399 16.78 13.90 3.10
CA ASN A 399 15.64 14.80 2.95
C ASN A 399 16.04 16.26 3.20
N ASN A 400 16.77 16.57 4.27
CA ASN A 400 17.21 17.91 4.57
C ASN A 400 18.27 18.43 3.60
N THR A 401 19.21 17.58 3.24
CA THR A 401 20.22 17.92 2.23
C THR A 401 19.56 18.26 0.89
N PHE A 402 18.57 17.49 0.48
CA PHE A 402 17.81 17.74 -0.73
C PHE A 402 17.01 19.06 -0.65
N ARG A 403 16.34 19.34 0.48
CA ARG A 403 15.62 20.60 0.69
C ARG A 403 16.54 21.80 0.59
N GLN A 404 17.71 21.71 1.21
CA GLN A 404 18.72 22.77 1.13
C GLN A 404 19.19 23.00 -0.30
N ALA A 405 19.47 21.93 -1.04
CA ALA A 405 19.86 22.02 -2.44
C ALA A 405 18.78 22.64 -3.34
N MET A 406 17.50 22.45 -3.00
CA MET A 406 16.36 23.06 -3.69
C MET A 406 16.08 24.49 -3.25
N GLY A 407 16.89 25.10 -2.37
CA GLY A 407 16.66 26.43 -1.83
C GLY A 407 15.39 26.55 -1.01
N MET A 408 14.91 25.47 -0.40
CA MET A 408 13.75 25.47 0.46
C MET A 408 14.10 26.06 1.84
N ASN A 409 13.13 26.67 2.49
CA ASN A 409 13.34 27.21 3.83
C ASN A 409 13.67 26.06 4.81
N MET A 410 14.82 26.14 5.46
CA MET A 410 15.32 25.19 6.46
C MET A 410 15.03 25.66 7.88
N THR A 411 14.55 26.89 8.05
CA THR A 411 14.16 27.48 9.33
C THR A 411 12.65 27.73 9.33
N GLY A 412 11.99 27.49 10.43
CA GLY A 412 10.57 27.72 10.58
C GLY A 412 9.82 26.53 11.11
N THR A 413 8.70 26.78 11.72
CA THR A 413 7.83 25.71 12.20
C THR A 413 7.17 25.00 11.02
N MET A 414 6.93 23.73 11.18
CA MET A 414 6.07 22.98 10.29
C MET A 414 4.80 23.78 10.03
N GLN A 415 4.46 23.96 8.77
CA GLN A 415 3.20 24.61 8.44
C GLN A 415 2.07 23.77 9.03
N SER A 416 1.24 24.41 9.86
CA SER A 416 0.06 23.77 10.42
C SER A 416 -0.97 23.43 9.35
N LYS A 417 -0.88 24.07 8.19
CA LYS A 417 -1.74 23.83 7.04
C LYS A 417 -1.20 22.72 6.18
N VAL A 418 -1.68 21.54 6.42
CA VAL A 418 -1.32 20.33 5.66
C VAL A 418 -2.15 20.24 4.38
N THR A 419 -2.49 21.37 3.78
CA THR A 419 -3.35 21.42 2.58
C THR A 419 -2.76 20.69 1.38
N MET A 420 -1.43 20.64 1.29
CA MET A 420 -0.77 19.87 0.23
C MET A 420 -0.98 18.38 0.35
N PHE A 421 -1.10 17.85 1.57
CA PHE A 421 -1.40 16.44 1.80
C PHE A 421 -2.88 16.14 1.78
N ALA A 422 -3.70 17.13 1.90
CA ALA A 422 -5.11 16.99 1.69
C ALA A 422 -5.44 16.73 0.23
N ASN A 423 -4.49 17.00 -0.66
CA ASN A 423 -4.71 16.83 -2.07
C ASN A 423 -4.52 15.37 -2.50
N HIS A 424 -5.38 14.96 -3.35
CA HIS A 424 -5.32 13.75 -4.10
C HIS A 424 -4.06 13.72 -4.99
N TYR A 425 -3.32 12.63 -4.96
CA TYR A 425 -2.24 12.40 -5.91
C TYR A 425 -2.86 11.96 -7.24
N PRO A 426 -2.59 12.65 -8.37
CA PRO A 426 -3.23 12.34 -9.63
C PRO A 426 -2.94 10.91 -10.08
N VAL A 427 -3.97 10.17 -10.47
CA VAL A 427 -3.85 8.78 -10.93
C VAL A 427 -2.90 8.67 -12.10
N GLU A 428 -2.99 9.59 -13.06
CA GLU A 428 -2.12 9.60 -14.24
C GLU A 428 -0.63 9.72 -13.87
N ASP A 429 -0.32 10.50 -12.85
CA ASP A 429 1.08 10.62 -12.39
C ASP A 429 1.50 9.40 -11.59
N ALA A 430 0.59 8.80 -10.82
CA ALA A 430 0.88 7.58 -10.09
C ALA A 430 1.21 6.42 -11.04
N LEU A 431 0.42 6.22 -12.09
CA LEU A 431 0.65 5.14 -13.05
C LEU A 431 1.95 5.28 -13.86
N LYS A 432 2.49 6.50 -14.01
CA LYS A 432 3.81 6.72 -14.60
C LYS A 432 4.95 6.11 -13.78
N LEU A 433 4.72 5.83 -12.49
CA LEU A 433 5.73 5.23 -11.63
C LEU A 433 6.01 3.77 -11.96
N PHE A 434 5.14 3.08 -12.67
CA PHE A 434 5.48 1.79 -13.25
C PHE A 434 6.63 1.96 -14.27
N GLY A 435 7.73 1.25 -14.04
CA GLY A 435 8.95 1.35 -14.84
C GLY A 435 9.67 2.70 -14.73
N ALA A 436 9.48 3.44 -13.64
CA ALA A 436 10.12 4.74 -13.47
C ALA A 436 11.62 4.62 -13.18
N VAL A 437 12.01 3.60 -12.42
CA VAL A 437 13.41 3.36 -12.07
C VAL A 437 13.78 1.94 -12.49
N PRO A 438 14.62 1.76 -13.51
CA PRO A 438 15.02 0.44 -13.98
C PRO A 438 15.68 -0.39 -12.85
N GLY A 439 15.20 -1.59 -12.63
CA GLY A 439 15.74 -2.52 -11.64
C GLY A 439 15.30 -2.27 -10.19
N TYR A 440 14.53 -1.21 -9.92
CA TYR A 440 13.99 -0.91 -8.61
C TYR A 440 12.51 -0.56 -8.70
N GLY A 441 11.75 -0.98 -7.69
CA GLY A 441 10.34 -0.69 -7.61
C GLY A 441 9.50 -1.33 -8.71
N ALA A 442 8.27 -0.88 -8.86
CA ALA A 442 7.33 -1.42 -9.81
C ALA A 442 7.79 -1.19 -11.25
N GLN A 443 7.85 -2.26 -12.01
CA GLN A 443 8.20 -2.26 -13.44
C GLN A 443 6.92 -2.28 -14.28
N LEU A 444 7.04 -2.04 -15.58
CA LEU A 444 5.88 -2.10 -16.47
C LEU A 444 5.18 -3.47 -16.36
N PRO A 445 3.87 -3.50 -16.07
CA PRO A 445 3.10 -4.73 -16.05
C PRO A 445 3.20 -5.47 -17.39
N LYS A 446 3.28 -6.80 -17.31
CA LYS A 446 3.34 -7.67 -18.50
C LYS A 446 2.00 -8.33 -18.76
#